data_0b34589f8d12ef12d76dba848093e66c
#
_entry.id   0b34589f8d12ef12d76dba848093e66c
#
_cell.length_a   1.000
_cell.length_b   1.000
_cell.length_c   1.000
_cell.angle_alpha   90.00
_cell.angle_beta   90.00
_cell.angle_gamma   90.00
#
_symmetry.space_group_name_H-M   'P 1'
#
loop_
_entity.id
_entity.type
_entity.pdbx_description
1 polymer ?
#
loop_
_entity_poly.entity_id
_entity_poly.type
_entity_poly.pdbx_seq_one_letter_code
_entity_poly.pdbx_strand_id
1 'polypeptide(L)'
;MNFSIEGIENVVDKLTQYASGDKIQRGLAMAGEVVRAHAVANCPVATGRLKGSIVSQVDGDSVAIGPTADYGIYVEFGTGSKGDKSVSHTSKRHWTYYSGGRFFTTSGQAPQPFLVPALKNNISEIIAKFKEVYNS
;
A
#
# COMPACT_ATOMS: atom_id res chain seq x y z
N MET A 1 8.74 5.93 3.60
CA MET A 1 8.51 4.47 3.69
C MET A 1 8.14 3.96 2.32
N ASN A 2 8.92 3.03 1.80
CA ASN A 2 8.63 2.38 0.53
C ASN A 2 7.94 1.05 0.81
N PHE A 3 6.76 0.90 0.27
CA PHE A 3 6.02 -0.34 0.36
C PHE A 3 5.89 -0.91 -1.06
N SER A 4 6.57 -2.05 -1.30
CA SER A 4 6.50 -2.75 -2.58
C SER A 4 5.51 -3.90 -2.47
N ILE A 5 4.55 -3.96 -3.37
CA ILE A 5 3.56 -5.04 -3.41
C ILE A 5 3.97 -6.01 -4.52
N GLU A 6 4.35 -7.23 -4.13
CA GLU A 6 4.65 -8.31 -5.08
C GLU A 6 3.40 -8.68 -5.86
N GLY A 7 3.55 -8.99 -7.12
CA GLY A 7 2.46 -9.37 -8.01
C GLY A 7 2.26 -8.39 -9.15
N ILE A 8 2.36 -7.08 -8.91
CA ILE A 8 2.36 -6.10 -9.99
C ILE A 8 3.66 -6.24 -10.81
N GLU A 9 4.79 -6.46 -10.15
CA GLU A 9 6.09 -6.63 -10.82
C GLU A 9 6.07 -7.79 -11.80
N ASN A 10 5.48 -8.94 -11.43
CA ASN A 10 5.37 -10.09 -12.31
C ASN A 10 4.50 -9.80 -13.54
N VAL A 11 3.43 -9.03 -13.38
CA VAL A 11 2.59 -8.62 -14.50
C VAL A 11 3.34 -7.65 -15.40
N VAL A 12 4.04 -6.70 -14.80
CA VAL A 12 4.85 -5.72 -15.53
C VAL A 12 5.96 -6.40 -16.32
N ASP A 13 6.67 -7.35 -15.74
CA ASP A 13 7.73 -8.10 -16.41
C ASP A 13 7.22 -8.83 -17.66
N LYS A 14 6.03 -9.43 -17.59
CA LYS A 14 5.39 -10.05 -18.74
C LYS A 14 4.99 -9.04 -19.82
N LEU A 15 4.56 -7.87 -19.40
CA LEU A 15 4.10 -6.82 -20.32
C LEU A 15 5.25 -6.05 -20.94
N THR A 16 6.40 -5.89 -20.24
CA THR A 16 7.59 -5.25 -20.78
C THR A 16 8.22 -6.04 -21.92
N GLN A 17 7.95 -7.34 -22.01
CA GLN A 17 8.35 -8.13 -23.18
C GLN A 17 7.67 -7.66 -24.47
N TYR A 18 6.53 -7.00 -24.37
CA TYR A 18 5.70 -6.57 -25.49
C TYR A 18 5.67 -5.06 -25.70
N ALA A 19 6.29 -4.30 -24.79
CA ALA A 19 6.12 -2.87 -24.76
C ALA A 19 7.42 -2.15 -24.37
N SER A 20 7.60 -0.95 -24.86
CA SER A 20 8.73 -0.09 -24.52
C SER A 20 8.27 1.35 -24.32
N GLY A 21 9.00 2.08 -23.45
CA GLY A 21 8.88 3.51 -23.31
C GLY A 21 7.66 3.99 -22.54
N ASP A 22 7.13 5.12 -22.95
CA ASP A 22 6.12 5.90 -22.24
C ASP A 22 4.79 5.17 -22.02
N LYS A 23 4.44 4.22 -22.87
CA LYS A 23 3.20 3.47 -22.75
C LYS A 23 3.19 2.60 -21.50
N ILE A 24 4.33 1.99 -21.15
CA ILE A 24 4.46 1.21 -19.91
C ILE A 24 4.26 2.14 -18.71
N GLN A 25 4.93 3.27 -18.70
CA GLN A 25 4.86 4.22 -17.59
C GLN A 25 3.45 4.77 -17.40
N ARG A 26 2.76 5.09 -18.49
CA ARG A 26 1.36 5.52 -18.43
C ARG A 26 0.45 4.41 -17.93
N GLY A 27 0.65 3.19 -18.41
CA GLY A 27 -0.11 2.04 -17.95
C GLY A 27 0.10 1.77 -16.47
N LEU A 28 1.35 1.84 -16.00
CA LEU A 28 1.68 1.67 -14.58
C LEU A 28 1.07 2.78 -13.71
N ALA A 29 1.11 4.02 -14.19
CA ALA A 29 0.53 5.15 -13.45
C ALA A 29 -0.97 4.95 -13.23
N MET A 30 -1.69 4.51 -14.27
CA MET A 30 -3.13 4.28 -14.18
C MET A 30 -3.46 3.02 -13.37
N ALA A 31 -2.68 1.96 -13.52
CA ALA A 31 -2.83 0.76 -12.69
C ALA A 31 -2.57 1.07 -11.22
N GLY A 32 -1.54 1.87 -10.93
CA GLY A 32 -1.24 2.33 -9.58
C GLY A 32 -2.36 3.17 -8.98
N GLU A 33 -3.02 3.99 -9.77
CA GLU A 33 -4.18 4.77 -9.32
C GLU A 33 -5.37 3.89 -8.94
N VAL A 34 -5.59 2.79 -9.64
CA VAL A 34 -6.62 1.81 -9.26
C VAL A 34 -6.33 1.24 -7.88
N VAL A 35 -5.09 0.80 -7.63
CA VAL A 35 -4.68 0.29 -6.32
C VAL A 35 -4.81 1.37 -5.26
N ARG A 36 -4.33 2.58 -5.54
CA ARG A 36 -4.41 3.71 -4.61
C ARG A 36 -5.87 4.02 -4.23
N ALA A 37 -6.77 4.06 -5.19
CA ALA A 37 -8.18 4.34 -4.93
C ALA A 37 -8.82 3.28 -4.03
N HIS A 38 -8.52 2.00 -4.25
CA HIS A 38 -8.99 0.91 -3.39
C HIS A 38 -8.36 0.99 -1.99
N ALA A 39 -7.07 1.32 -1.91
CA ALA A 39 -6.39 1.50 -0.62
C ALA A 39 -7.00 2.65 0.18
N VAL A 40 -7.30 3.77 -0.47
CA VAL A 40 -7.99 4.90 0.15
C VAL A 40 -9.37 4.48 0.65
N ALA A 41 -10.12 3.74 -0.15
CA ALA A 41 -11.45 3.27 0.24
C ALA A 41 -11.39 2.31 1.44
N ASN A 42 -10.36 1.46 1.52
CA ASN A 42 -10.19 0.47 2.58
C ASN A 42 -9.58 1.07 3.86
N CYS A 43 -8.96 2.25 3.76
CA CYS A 43 -8.19 2.82 4.87
C CYS A 43 -9.09 3.26 6.02
N PRO A 44 -8.76 2.89 7.27
CA PRO A 44 -9.49 3.40 8.43
C PRO A 44 -9.43 4.92 8.52
N VAL A 45 -10.56 5.55 8.84
CA VAL A 45 -10.68 7.01 8.88
C VAL A 45 -10.79 7.47 10.33
N ALA A 46 -9.67 7.56 11.06
CA ALA A 46 -9.66 8.20 12.37
C ALA A 46 -9.53 9.72 12.25
N THR A 47 -8.55 10.19 11.44
CA THR A 47 -8.28 11.63 11.27
C THR A 47 -8.24 12.06 9.80
N GLY A 48 -8.30 11.13 8.87
CA GLY A 48 -8.10 11.39 7.45
C GLY A 48 -6.65 11.58 7.01
N ARG A 49 -5.72 11.72 7.96
CA ARG A 49 -4.30 11.95 7.67
C ARG A 49 -3.66 10.78 6.95
N LEU A 50 -3.87 9.56 7.43
CA LEU A 50 -3.34 8.34 6.79
C LEU A 50 -3.92 8.20 5.39
N LYS A 51 -5.22 8.31 5.27
CA LYS A 51 -5.95 8.21 4.01
C LYS A 51 -5.43 9.22 2.98
N GLY A 52 -5.22 10.47 3.38
CA GLY A 52 -4.69 11.52 2.53
C GLY A 52 -3.22 11.38 2.20
N SER A 53 -2.49 10.50 2.91
CA SER A 53 -1.06 10.28 2.69
C SER A 53 -0.77 9.16 1.67
N ILE A 54 -1.76 8.42 1.21
CA ILE A 54 -1.58 7.33 0.27
C ILE A 54 -1.26 7.89 -1.11
N VAL A 55 -0.11 7.53 -1.64
CA VAL A 55 0.39 8.01 -2.94
C VAL A 55 0.77 6.84 -3.84
N SER A 56 0.81 7.12 -5.13
CA SER A 56 1.29 6.20 -6.16
C SER A 56 2.40 6.90 -6.93
N GLN A 57 3.51 6.22 -7.12
CA GLN A 57 4.67 6.77 -7.81
C GLN A 57 5.27 5.75 -8.76
N VAL A 58 5.41 6.15 -10.02
CA VAL A 58 6.07 5.32 -11.04
C VAL A 58 7.57 5.60 -11.01
N ASP A 59 8.35 4.53 -11.06
CA ASP A 59 9.81 4.59 -11.17
C ASP A 59 10.26 3.55 -12.19
N GLY A 60 10.63 4.02 -13.39
CA GLY A 60 11.03 3.14 -14.48
C GLY A 60 9.91 2.18 -14.90
N ASP A 61 10.11 0.90 -14.66
CA ASP A 61 9.18 -0.18 -14.99
C ASP A 61 8.43 -0.71 -13.77
N SER A 62 8.41 0.05 -12.68
CA SER A 62 7.71 -0.31 -11.46
C SER A 62 6.83 0.83 -10.97
N VAL A 63 5.86 0.50 -10.12
CA VAL A 63 5.04 1.48 -9.44
C VAL A 63 4.95 1.13 -7.96
N ALA A 64 5.16 2.12 -7.11
CA ALA A 64 5.06 1.98 -5.67
C ALA A 64 3.81 2.70 -5.17
N ILE A 65 3.01 2.03 -4.37
CA ILE A 65 1.82 2.59 -3.75
C ILE A 65 1.95 2.43 -2.24
N GLY A 66 1.71 3.48 -1.51
CA GLY A 66 1.77 3.41 -0.06
C GLY A 66 1.53 4.74 0.63
N PRO A 67 1.39 4.69 1.95
CA PRO A 67 1.24 5.89 2.74
C PRO A 67 2.56 6.61 2.95
N THR A 68 2.53 7.93 2.95
CA THR A 68 3.67 8.75 3.37
C THR A 68 3.68 8.98 4.88
N ALA A 69 2.57 8.73 5.56
CA ALA A 69 2.52 8.78 7.02
C ALA A 69 3.25 7.57 7.62
N ASP A 70 4.17 7.82 8.54
CA ASP A 70 5.05 6.80 9.11
C ASP A 70 4.32 5.68 9.84
N TYR A 71 3.14 5.96 10.39
CA TYR A 71 2.36 4.97 11.14
C TYR A 71 1.53 4.04 10.25
N GLY A 72 1.54 4.25 8.93
CA GLY A 72 0.74 3.43 7.99
C GLY A 72 1.05 1.95 8.04
N ILE A 73 2.33 1.59 8.21
CA ILE A 73 2.74 0.19 8.34
C ILE A 73 2.14 -0.47 9.58
N TYR A 74 1.98 0.27 10.67
CA TYR A 74 1.38 -0.24 11.89
C TYR A 74 -0.12 -0.47 11.76
N VAL A 75 -0.79 0.32 10.95
CA VAL A 75 -2.21 0.11 10.62
C VAL A 75 -2.37 -1.14 9.77
N GLU A 76 -1.55 -1.29 8.73
CA GLU A 76 -1.62 -2.44 7.81
C GLU A 76 -1.39 -3.77 8.53
N PHE A 77 -0.34 -3.86 9.34
CA PHE A 77 0.11 -5.11 9.94
C PHE A 77 -0.16 -5.23 11.44
N GLY A 78 -0.65 -4.16 12.07
CA GLY A 78 -0.86 -4.13 13.50
C GLY A 78 0.43 -3.98 14.29
N THR A 79 0.32 -4.01 15.60
CA THR A 79 1.44 -3.85 16.53
C THR A 79 1.27 -4.70 17.77
N GLY A 80 2.39 -4.94 18.48
CA GLY A 80 2.40 -5.71 19.72
C GLY A 80 2.01 -7.18 19.48
N SER A 81 1.50 -7.82 20.52
CA SER A 81 1.07 -9.23 20.44
C SER A 81 -0.14 -9.44 19.53
N LYS A 82 -0.83 -8.37 19.17
CA LYS A 82 -1.99 -8.38 18.25
C LYS A 82 -1.59 -8.23 16.79
N GLY A 83 -0.32 -7.87 16.52
CA GLY A 83 0.16 -7.64 15.16
C GLY A 83 0.32 -8.93 14.35
N ASP A 84 0.44 -8.75 13.04
CA ASP A 84 0.68 -9.85 12.10
C ASP A 84 2.04 -10.49 12.36
N LYS A 85 2.06 -11.78 12.66
CA LYS A 85 3.27 -12.52 13.01
C LYS A 85 4.23 -12.71 11.83
N SER A 86 3.74 -12.56 10.62
CA SER A 86 4.57 -12.70 9.40
C SER A 86 5.44 -11.47 9.13
N VAL A 87 5.21 -10.37 9.83
CA VAL A 87 5.91 -9.09 9.65
C VAL A 87 6.66 -8.73 10.93
N SER A 88 7.91 -8.28 10.80
CA SER A 88 8.69 -7.84 11.94
C SER A 88 8.05 -6.63 12.62
N HIS A 89 7.76 -6.74 13.89
CA HIS A 89 7.18 -5.68 14.70
C HIS A 89 7.46 -5.97 16.19
N THR A 90 7.15 -5.02 17.08
CA THR A 90 7.27 -5.29 18.51
C THR A 90 6.27 -6.36 18.95
N SER A 91 6.74 -7.31 19.77
CA SER A 91 5.89 -8.35 20.35
C SER A 91 5.44 -8.04 21.77
N LYS A 92 5.77 -6.86 22.30
CA LYS A 92 5.38 -6.44 23.65
C LYS A 92 3.86 -6.47 23.82
N ARG A 93 3.39 -6.95 24.96
CA ARG A 93 1.95 -6.97 25.26
C ARG A 93 1.40 -5.59 25.55
N HIS A 94 2.22 -4.72 26.17
CA HIS A 94 1.89 -3.32 26.39
C HIS A 94 3.17 -2.52 26.53
N TRP A 95 3.10 -1.24 26.18
CA TRP A 95 4.20 -0.30 26.34
C TRP A 95 3.64 1.12 26.45
N THR A 96 4.49 2.03 26.92
CA THR A 96 4.16 3.44 27.05
C THR A 96 4.89 4.23 25.96
N TYR A 97 4.20 5.15 25.32
CA TYR A 97 4.77 6.04 24.34
C TYR A 97 4.35 7.48 24.60
N TYR A 98 5.12 8.43 24.07
CA TYR A 98 4.88 9.86 24.21
C TYR A 98 4.35 10.43 22.91
N SER A 99 3.23 11.16 22.98
CA SER A 99 2.65 11.81 21.83
C SER A 99 1.82 13.02 22.27
N GLY A 100 1.98 14.14 21.57
CA GLY A 100 1.18 15.33 21.82
C GLY A 100 1.31 15.91 23.23
N GLY A 101 2.48 15.80 23.85
CA GLY A 101 2.74 16.29 25.21
C GLY A 101 2.25 15.37 26.33
N ARG A 102 1.84 14.14 26.00
CA ARG A 102 1.26 13.18 26.95
C ARG A 102 1.86 11.79 26.76
N PHE A 103 1.90 11.02 27.85
CA PHE A 103 2.24 9.59 27.80
C PHE A 103 0.98 8.75 27.66
N PHE A 104 1.05 7.75 26.80
CA PHE A 104 -0.02 6.79 26.59
C PHE A 104 0.52 5.38 26.75
N THR A 105 -0.27 4.52 27.36
CA THR A 105 0.02 3.09 27.42
C THR A 105 -0.89 2.37 26.42
N THR A 106 -0.29 1.48 25.64
CA THR A 106 -1.03 0.70 24.65
C THR A 106 -0.66 -0.78 24.76
N SER A 107 -1.60 -1.65 24.43
CA SER A 107 -1.38 -3.08 24.28
C SER A 107 -1.20 -3.49 22.81
N GLY A 108 -1.05 -2.52 21.92
CA GLY A 108 -0.97 -2.75 20.48
C GLY A 108 -2.33 -2.73 19.82
N GLN A 109 -2.34 -2.99 18.52
CA GLN A 109 -3.57 -3.03 17.74
C GLN A 109 -3.55 -4.19 16.75
N ALA A 110 -4.72 -4.75 16.46
CA ALA A 110 -4.89 -5.73 15.41
C ALA A 110 -4.65 -5.10 14.03
N PRO A 111 -4.23 -5.88 13.04
CA PRO A 111 -4.11 -5.37 11.67
C PRO A 111 -5.44 -4.84 11.15
N GLN A 112 -5.37 -3.73 10.42
CA GLN A 112 -6.48 -3.17 9.66
C GLN A 112 -5.98 -2.96 8.23
N PRO A 113 -5.82 -4.04 7.44
CA PRO A 113 -5.15 -3.96 6.14
C PRO A 113 -5.96 -3.14 5.14
N PHE A 114 -5.30 -2.22 4.47
CA PHE A 114 -5.87 -1.37 3.43
C PHE A 114 -5.12 -1.47 2.10
N LEU A 115 -3.81 -1.73 2.12
CA LEU A 115 -2.97 -1.86 0.93
C LEU A 115 -3.03 -3.24 0.31
N VAL A 116 -2.77 -4.29 1.10
CA VAL A 116 -2.72 -5.66 0.60
C VAL A 116 -4.04 -6.08 -0.04
N PRO A 117 -5.21 -5.84 0.60
CA PRO A 117 -6.49 -6.14 -0.06
C PRO A 117 -6.73 -5.30 -1.32
N ALA A 118 -6.26 -4.05 -1.34
CA ALA A 118 -6.40 -3.18 -2.51
C ALA A 118 -5.74 -3.79 -3.74
N LEU A 119 -4.61 -4.45 -3.57
CA LEU A 119 -3.96 -5.18 -4.65
C LEU A 119 -4.62 -6.54 -4.89
N LYS A 120 -4.64 -7.40 -3.87
CA LYS A 120 -5.00 -8.81 -4.02
C LYS A 120 -6.44 -9.02 -4.51
N ASN A 121 -7.36 -8.16 -4.08
CA ASN A 121 -8.77 -8.31 -4.41
C ASN A 121 -9.16 -7.66 -5.74
N ASN A 122 -8.23 -6.95 -6.41
CA ASN A 122 -8.53 -6.16 -7.58
C ASN A 122 -7.57 -6.41 -8.75
N ILE A 123 -6.89 -7.55 -8.77
CA ILE A 123 -5.85 -7.86 -9.77
C ILE A 123 -6.41 -7.77 -11.19
N SER A 124 -7.60 -8.32 -11.44
CA SER A 124 -8.21 -8.28 -12.77
C SER A 124 -8.49 -6.85 -13.25
N GLU A 125 -8.98 -5.99 -12.35
CA GLU A 125 -9.23 -4.58 -12.64
C GLU A 125 -7.94 -3.82 -12.93
N ILE A 126 -6.90 -4.09 -12.14
CA ILE A 126 -5.58 -3.47 -12.28
C ILE A 126 -4.98 -3.81 -13.64
N ILE A 127 -5.01 -5.09 -14.03
CA ILE A 127 -4.51 -5.58 -15.31
C ILE A 127 -5.32 -4.99 -16.46
N ALA A 128 -6.64 -4.98 -16.35
CA ALA A 128 -7.52 -4.44 -17.37
C ALA A 128 -7.24 -2.95 -17.60
N LYS A 129 -7.01 -2.19 -16.52
CA LYS A 129 -6.69 -0.77 -16.64
C LYS A 129 -5.34 -0.54 -17.30
N PHE A 130 -4.34 -1.33 -16.96
CA PHE A 130 -3.04 -1.26 -17.62
C PHE A 130 -3.17 -1.51 -19.13
N LYS A 131 -3.86 -2.58 -19.50
CA LYS A 131 -4.07 -2.95 -20.93
C LYS A 131 -4.83 -1.87 -21.69
N GLU A 132 -5.87 -1.31 -21.09
CA GLU A 132 -6.66 -0.22 -21.69
C GLU A 132 -5.77 0.97 -22.06
N VAL A 133 -4.93 1.41 -21.12
CA VAL A 133 -4.02 2.54 -21.35
C VAL A 133 -2.93 2.18 -22.35
N TYR A 134 -2.38 0.99 -22.23
CA TYR A 134 -1.32 0.49 -23.11
C TYR A 134 -1.80 0.39 -24.58
N ASN A 135 -3.02 -0.07 -24.79
CA ASN A 135 -3.60 -0.28 -26.13
C ASN A 135 -4.27 0.97 -26.72
N SER A 136 -4.24 2.08 -25.99
CA SER A 136 -4.85 3.33 -26.46
C SER A 136 -3.97 4.09 -27.43
#